data_709d442902f190f008f1be6db0105442
#
_entry.id   709d442902f190f008f1be6db0105442
#
_cell.length_a   1.000
_cell.length_b   1.000
_cell.length_c   1.000
_cell.angle_alpha   90.00
_cell.angle_beta   90.00
_cell.angle_gamma   90.00
#
_symmetry.space_group_name_H-M   'P 1'
#
loop_
_entity.id
_entity.type
_entity.pdbx_description
1 polymer ?
#
loop_
_entity_poly.entity_id
_entity_poly.type
_entity_poly.pdbx_seq_one_letter_code
_entity_poly.pdbx_strand_id
1 'polypeptide(L)'
;RPAWLSFTLEILQTVILALLLYFMIDSVLARVRVENVSMQPTLQSGNFILVNKLAYKLGEPHYGDVIIFHPPDGSVEDYIKRVIGLPGDHVEIRDGKVFINGNELYEPYIAAPPRYNYSGDVPEGHLFVLGDNRNRSSDSHEWGFVPLESVIGKALVVYWPLEEIKNLVAPTIVRAANGP
;
A
#
# COMPACT_ATOMS: atom_id res chain seq x y z
N ARG A 1 18.60 -12.74 -49.84
CA ARG A 1 17.25 -12.97 -49.25
C ARG A 1 16.33 -11.91 -49.83
N PRO A 2 15.09 -12.23 -50.23
CA PRO A 2 14.18 -11.22 -50.73
C PRO A 2 13.84 -10.19 -49.64
N ALA A 3 13.79 -8.92 -50.04
CA ALA A 3 13.62 -7.79 -49.10
C ALA A 3 12.34 -7.90 -48.26
N TRP A 4 11.28 -8.51 -48.77
CA TRP A 4 10.04 -8.73 -48.02
C TRP A 4 10.22 -9.73 -46.86
N LEU A 5 11.12 -10.70 -46.97
CA LEU A 5 11.38 -11.68 -45.92
C LEU A 5 12.15 -11.05 -44.74
N SER A 6 13.12 -10.16 -45.02
CA SER A 6 13.80 -9.40 -43.95
C SER A 6 12.85 -8.45 -43.25
N PHE A 7 11.98 -7.77 -43.99
CA PHE A 7 10.96 -6.88 -43.43
C PHE A 7 9.95 -7.60 -42.52
N THR A 8 9.47 -8.78 -42.94
CA THR A 8 8.55 -9.58 -42.09
C THR A 8 9.24 -10.10 -40.84
N LEU A 9 10.51 -10.47 -40.89
CA LEU A 9 11.28 -10.90 -39.71
C LEU A 9 11.52 -9.75 -38.74
N GLU A 10 11.80 -8.55 -39.22
CA GLU A 10 11.97 -7.35 -38.40
C GLU A 10 10.67 -6.98 -37.65
N ILE A 11 9.52 -7.04 -38.35
CA ILE A 11 8.22 -6.83 -37.73
C ILE A 11 7.97 -7.88 -36.65
N LEU A 12 8.20 -9.16 -36.96
CA LEU A 12 7.99 -10.25 -36.01
C LEU A 12 8.88 -10.10 -34.78
N GLN A 13 10.14 -9.74 -34.92
CA GLN A 13 11.07 -9.47 -33.83
C GLN A 13 10.58 -8.31 -32.95
N THR A 14 10.11 -7.23 -33.58
CA THR A 14 9.58 -6.05 -32.88
C THR A 14 8.33 -6.41 -32.04
N VAL A 15 7.41 -7.18 -32.63
CA VAL A 15 6.21 -7.65 -31.95
C VAL A 15 6.55 -8.56 -30.77
N ILE A 16 7.46 -9.50 -30.95
CA ILE A 16 7.92 -10.41 -29.90
C ILE A 16 8.55 -9.60 -28.75
N LEU A 17 9.44 -8.65 -29.07
CA LEU A 17 10.07 -7.80 -28.07
C LEU A 17 9.03 -6.96 -27.32
N ALA A 18 8.07 -6.37 -28.00
CA ALA A 18 7.00 -5.60 -27.39
C ALA A 18 6.15 -6.45 -26.43
N LEU A 19 5.80 -7.67 -26.82
CA LEU A 19 5.08 -8.61 -25.96
C LEU A 19 5.89 -9.02 -24.72
N LEU A 20 7.17 -9.31 -24.89
CA LEU A 20 8.07 -9.64 -23.77
C LEU A 20 8.16 -8.49 -22.78
N LEU A 21 8.34 -7.26 -23.25
CA LEU A 21 8.38 -6.06 -22.40
C LEU A 21 7.03 -5.83 -21.70
N TYR A 22 5.92 -6.01 -22.43
CA TYR A 22 4.58 -5.89 -21.84
C TYR A 22 4.39 -6.87 -20.68
N PHE A 23 4.63 -8.16 -20.90
CA PHE A 23 4.48 -9.17 -19.85
C PHE A 23 5.46 -8.98 -18.69
N MET A 24 6.69 -8.53 -18.97
CA MET A 24 7.66 -8.21 -17.92
C MET A 24 7.15 -7.07 -17.04
N ILE A 25 6.67 -5.98 -17.63
CA ILE A 25 6.13 -4.84 -16.88
C ILE A 25 4.88 -5.26 -16.07
N ASP A 26 3.96 -5.99 -16.69
CA ASP A 26 2.73 -6.44 -16.06
C ASP A 26 2.97 -7.42 -14.90
N SER A 27 4.06 -8.19 -14.95
CA SER A 27 4.46 -9.09 -13.86
C SER A 27 4.96 -8.33 -12.61
N VAL A 28 5.50 -7.14 -12.79
CA VAL A 28 6.08 -6.30 -11.72
C VAL A 28 5.11 -5.26 -11.19
N LEU A 29 4.33 -4.67 -12.08
CA LEU A 29 3.45 -3.54 -11.78
C LEU A 29 1.98 -3.90 -11.96
N ALA A 30 1.14 -3.44 -11.03
CA ALA A 30 -0.30 -3.44 -11.19
C ALA A 30 -0.85 -2.02 -11.21
N ARG A 31 -1.97 -1.85 -11.89
CA ARG A 31 -2.74 -0.60 -11.94
C ARG A 31 -4.05 -0.82 -11.19
N VAL A 32 -4.26 -0.07 -10.14
CA VAL A 32 -5.44 -0.21 -9.27
C VAL A 32 -6.20 1.10 -9.25
N ARG A 33 -7.53 1.02 -9.35
CA ARG A 33 -8.43 2.15 -9.17
C ARG A 33 -8.91 2.18 -7.73
N VAL A 34 -8.83 3.34 -7.11
CA VAL A 34 -9.34 3.56 -5.75
C VAL A 34 -10.85 3.81 -5.83
N GLU A 35 -11.64 3.01 -5.13
CA GLU A 35 -13.10 3.16 -5.13
C GLU A 35 -13.65 3.64 -3.77
N ASN A 36 -12.88 3.46 -2.70
CA ASN A 36 -13.29 3.71 -1.33
C ASN A 36 -12.77 5.04 -0.77
N VAL A 37 -13.39 5.47 0.35
CA VAL A 37 -13.03 6.69 1.07
C VAL A 37 -12.09 6.46 2.25
N SER A 38 -11.73 5.20 2.53
CA SER A 38 -10.97 4.81 3.73
C SER A 38 -9.56 5.39 3.80
N MET A 39 -8.98 5.75 2.65
CA MET A 39 -7.63 6.33 2.56
C MET A 39 -7.65 7.85 2.32
N GLN A 40 -8.80 8.50 2.45
CA GLN A 40 -8.87 9.97 2.44
C GLN A 40 -8.18 10.55 3.66
N PRO A 41 -7.49 11.70 3.53
CA PRO A 41 -7.36 12.55 2.33
C PRO A 41 -6.25 12.10 1.36
N THR A 42 -5.46 11.09 1.71
CA THR A 42 -4.31 10.67 0.90
C THR A 42 -4.73 10.15 -0.47
N LEU A 43 -5.75 9.30 -0.54
CA LEU A 43 -6.31 8.80 -1.79
C LEU A 43 -7.77 9.18 -1.91
N GLN A 44 -8.17 9.64 -3.10
CA GLN A 44 -9.55 9.95 -3.43
C GLN A 44 -10.16 8.83 -4.26
N SER A 45 -11.48 8.65 -4.13
CA SER A 45 -12.21 7.76 -5.04
C SER A 45 -12.04 8.24 -6.48
N GLY A 46 -11.72 7.32 -7.39
CA GLY A 46 -11.39 7.62 -8.78
C GLY A 46 -9.89 7.76 -9.07
N ASN A 47 -9.02 7.83 -8.05
CA ASN A 47 -7.58 7.81 -8.27
C ASN A 47 -7.14 6.49 -8.90
N PHE A 48 -6.16 6.57 -9.80
CA PHE A 48 -5.44 5.40 -10.29
C PHE A 48 -4.04 5.39 -9.70
N ILE A 49 -3.67 4.28 -9.09
CA ILE A 49 -2.40 4.08 -8.43
C ILE A 49 -1.57 2.99 -9.12
N LEU A 50 -0.27 3.20 -9.13
CA LEU A 50 0.70 2.20 -9.57
C LEU A 50 1.20 1.41 -8.37
N VAL A 51 1.19 0.10 -8.48
CA VAL A 51 1.50 -0.84 -7.39
C VAL A 51 2.67 -1.72 -7.79
N ASN A 52 3.69 -1.81 -6.94
CA ASN A 52 4.81 -2.73 -7.10
C ASN A 52 4.46 -4.08 -6.46
N LYS A 53 4.24 -5.10 -7.29
CA LYS A 53 3.93 -6.48 -6.87
C LYS A 53 5.13 -7.25 -6.30
N LEU A 54 6.36 -6.77 -6.55
CA LEU A 54 7.58 -7.40 -6.06
C LEU A 54 8.12 -6.78 -4.78
N ALA A 55 7.52 -5.71 -4.28
CA ALA A 55 8.05 -4.93 -3.16
C ALA A 55 8.41 -5.82 -1.95
N TYR A 56 7.50 -6.72 -1.57
CA TYR A 56 7.66 -7.57 -0.38
C TYR A 56 8.04 -9.02 -0.71
N LYS A 57 8.33 -9.31 -1.99
CA LYS A 57 9.07 -10.52 -2.39
C LYS A 57 10.59 -10.31 -2.33
N LEU A 58 11.03 -9.06 -2.48
CA LEU A 58 12.43 -8.66 -2.55
C LEU A 58 12.89 -7.77 -1.39
N GLY A 59 11.96 -7.29 -0.57
CA GLY A 59 12.20 -6.40 0.56
C GLY A 59 11.19 -6.61 1.68
N GLU A 60 11.27 -5.79 2.71
CA GLU A 60 10.43 -5.85 3.89
C GLU A 60 9.44 -4.67 3.92
N PRO A 61 8.28 -4.81 4.59
CA PRO A 61 7.38 -3.71 4.85
C PRO A 61 8.00 -2.68 5.79
N HIS A 62 7.64 -1.41 5.58
CA HIS A 62 8.07 -0.32 6.45
C HIS A 62 6.85 0.45 6.97
N TYR A 63 7.03 1.12 8.12
CA TYR A 63 6.00 2.01 8.65
C TYR A 63 5.58 3.04 7.61
N GLY A 64 4.28 3.24 7.47
CA GLY A 64 3.69 4.20 6.55
C GLY A 64 3.55 3.72 5.11
N ASP A 65 4.03 2.55 4.74
CA ASP A 65 3.78 1.96 3.43
C ASP A 65 2.28 1.85 3.17
N VAL A 66 1.83 2.28 2.01
CA VAL A 66 0.47 2.03 1.55
C VAL A 66 0.46 0.72 0.78
N ILE A 67 -0.32 -0.25 1.24
CA ILE A 67 -0.35 -1.60 0.68
C ILE A 67 -1.73 -1.97 0.14
N ILE A 68 -1.72 -2.85 -0.85
CA ILE A 68 -2.91 -3.54 -1.37
C ILE A 68 -2.82 -5.00 -0.94
N PHE A 69 -3.92 -5.54 -0.43
CA PHE A 69 -3.94 -6.91 0.12
C PHE A 69 -5.33 -7.52 0.07
N HIS A 70 -5.39 -8.85 0.10
CA HIS A 70 -6.62 -9.61 0.30
C HIS A 70 -7.02 -9.54 1.77
N PRO A 71 -8.20 -8.98 2.10
CA PRO A 71 -8.58 -8.76 3.49
C PRO A 71 -8.92 -10.07 4.23
N PRO A 72 -8.63 -10.17 5.54
CA PRO A 72 -8.92 -11.35 6.33
C PRO A 72 -10.40 -11.48 6.71
N ASP A 73 -11.22 -10.48 6.48
CA ASP A 73 -12.67 -10.46 6.79
C ASP A 73 -13.53 -11.24 5.79
N GLY A 74 -12.90 -11.83 4.76
CA GLY A 74 -13.57 -12.62 3.72
C GLY A 74 -14.20 -11.80 2.60
N SER A 75 -13.94 -10.49 2.54
CA SER A 75 -14.32 -9.64 1.40
C SER A 75 -13.65 -10.16 0.12
N VAL A 76 -14.39 -10.07 -1.00
CA VAL A 76 -13.89 -10.45 -2.34
C VAL A 76 -13.01 -9.32 -2.92
N GLU A 77 -13.20 -8.09 -2.47
CA GLU A 77 -12.47 -6.92 -2.96
C GLU A 77 -11.17 -6.72 -2.18
N ASP A 78 -10.12 -6.35 -2.89
CA ASP A 78 -8.85 -6.00 -2.30
C ASP A 78 -8.94 -4.68 -1.53
N TYR A 79 -8.27 -4.61 -0.38
CA TYR A 79 -8.21 -3.41 0.44
C TYR A 79 -6.92 -2.64 0.23
N ILE A 80 -7.03 -1.33 0.43
CA ILE A 80 -5.88 -0.41 0.44
C ILE A 80 -5.82 0.23 1.82
N LYS A 81 -4.71 0.03 2.53
CA LYS A 81 -4.48 0.58 3.87
C LYS A 81 -3.00 0.97 4.05
N ARG A 82 -2.74 1.69 5.13
CA ARG A 82 -1.39 2.09 5.54
C ARG A 82 -0.85 1.17 6.63
N VAL A 83 0.38 0.72 6.49
CA VAL A 83 1.11 -0.05 7.50
C VAL A 83 1.43 0.85 8.69
N ILE A 84 0.93 0.46 9.85
CA ILE A 84 1.10 1.17 11.13
C ILE A 84 1.97 0.38 12.09
N GLY A 85 1.78 -0.94 12.18
CA GLY A 85 2.57 -1.84 13.01
C GLY A 85 3.21 -2.96 12.19
N LEU A 86 4.45 -3.27 12.54
CA LEU A 86 5.25 -4.36 11.97
C LEU A 86 5.23 -5.58 12.90
N PRO A 87 5.65 -6.77 12.44
CA PRO A 87 5.75 -7.96 13.29
C PRO A 87 6.52 -7.70 14.58
N GLY A 88 5.95 -8.08 15.73
CA GLY A 88 6.53 -7.87 17.06
C GLY A 88 6.24 -6.49 17.70
N ASP A 89 5.60 -5.58 17.00
CA ASP A 89 5.24 -4.28 17.58
C ASP A 89 4.05 -4.38 18.53
N HIS A 90 4.07 -3.57 19.59
CA HIS A 90 2.89 -3.25 20.39
C HIS A 90 2.23 -1.98 19.84
N VAL A 91 1.01 -2.10 19.35
CA VAL A 91 0.21 -0.97 18.84
C VAL A 91 -0.83 -0.57 19.88
N GLU A 92 -0.85 0.71 20.25
CA GLU A 92 -1.85 1.27 21.14
C GLU A 92 -2.50 2.50 20.48
N ILE A 93 -3.82 2.58 20.55
CA ILE A 93 -4.61 3.74 20.12
C ILE A 93 -5.40 4.23 21.35
N ARG A 94 -5.08 5.43 21.80
CA ARG A 94 -5.74 6.07 22.94
C ARG A 94 -5.68 7.58 22.82
N ASP A 95 -6.66 8.26 23.39
CA ASP A 95 -6.75 9.73 23.42
C ASP A 95 -6.60 10.39 22.03
N GLY A 96 -7.09 9.68 20.97
CA GLY A 96 -7.02 10.15 19.59
C GLY A 96 -5.63 10.06 18.94
N LYS A 97 -4.70 9.31 19.55
CA LYS A 97 -3.32 9.15 19.09
C LYS A 97 -2.97 7.68 18.93
N VAL A 98 -2.02 7.41 18.04
CA VAL A 98 -1.43 6.08 17.84
C VAL A 98 -0.04 6.04 18.44
N PHE A 99 0.27 4.95 19.13
CA PHE A 99 1.58 4.68 19.72
C PHE A 99 2.09 3.33 19.23
N ILE A 100 3.38 3.29 18.89
CA ILE A 100 4.10 2.07 18.55
C ILE A 100 5.21 1.86 19.56
N ASN A 101 5.15 0.75 20.31
CA ASN A 101 6.09 0.44 21.39
C ASN A 101 6.24 1.60 22.39
N GLY A 102 5.10 2.27 22.72
CA GLY A 102 5.05 3.41 23.63
C GLY A 102 5.43 4.76 23.01
N ASN A 103 5.88 4.82 21.77
CA ASN A 103 6.25 6.05 21.07
C ASN A 103 5.09 6.58 20.24
N GLU A 104 4.75 7.86 20.41
CA GLU A 104 3.69 8.51 19.63
C GLU A 104 4.06 8.56 18.16
N LEU A 105 3.15 8.10 17.30
CA LEU A 105 3.30 8.15 15.85
C LEU A 105 2.94 9.55 15.33
N TYR A 106 3.81 10.12 14.49
CA TYR A 106 3.52 11.38 13.80
C TYR A 106 2.74 11.11 12.52
N GLU A 107 1.51 11.60 12.44
CA GLU A 107 0.55 11.23 11.38
C GLU A 107 0.00 12.44 10.61
N PRO A 108 0.83 13.15 9.82
CA PRO A 108 0.40 14.35 9.10
C PRO A 108 -0.58 14.05 7.94
N TYR A 109 -0.80 12.79 7.63
CA TYR A 109 -1.65 12.31 6.52
C TYR A 109 -3.10 12.07 6.92
N ILE A 110 -3.44 12.06 8.21
CA ILE A 110 -4.82 11.87 8.66
C ILE A 110 -5.57 13.21 8.73
N ALA A 111 -6.87 13.20 8.40
CA ALA A 111 -7.71 14.40 8.48
C ALA A 111 -8.28 14.63 9.88
N ALA A 112 -8.46 13.57 10.67
CA ALA A 112 -9.02 13.62 12.01
C ALA A 112 -8.46 12.49 12.88
N PRO A 113 -8.29 12.72 14.20
CA PRO A 113 -7.82 11.71 15.12
C PRO A 113 -8.83 10.53 15.22
N PRO A 114 -8.35 9.31 15.51
CA PRO A 114 -9.23 8.17 15.75
C PRO A 114 -10.11 8.41 16.99
N ARG A 115 -11.37 7.98 16.91
CA ARG A 115 -12.36 8.08 17.99
C ARG A 115 -12.61 6.76 18.72
N TYR A 116 -11.70 5.82 18.55
CA TYR A 116 -11.72 4.49 19.14
C TYR A 116 -10.41 4.22 19.86
N ASN A 117 -10.44 3.25 20.76
CA ASN A 117 -9.25 2.76 21.46
C ASN A 117 -8.92 1.36 20.97
N TYR A 118 -7.65 1.03 20.96
CA TYR A 118 -7.13 -0.28 20.59
C TYR A 118 -5.84 -0.55 21.37
N SER A 119 -5.55 -1.81 21.68
CA SER A 119 -4.24 -2.24 22.19
C SER A 119 -4.02 -3.69 21.79
N GLY A 120 -2.87 -4.00 21.21
CA GLY A 120 -2.52 -5.35 20.81
C GLY A 120 -1.10 -5.47 20.25
N ASP A 121 -0.58 -6.68 20.33
CA ASP A 121 0.72 -7.05 19.81
C ASP A 121 0.58 -7.63 18.41
N VAL A 122 1.38 -7.15 17.45
CA VAL A 122 1.37 -7.62 16.07
C VAL A 122 2.09 -8.98 16.01
N PRO A 123 1.42 -10.06 15.61
CA PRO A 123 2.06 -11.38 15.52
C PRO A 123 3.15 -11.41 14.45
N GLU A 124 4.09 -12.35 14.59
CA GLU A 124 5.06 -12.66 13.54
C GLU A 124 4.37 -12.98 12.22
N GLY A 125 4.92 -12.46 11.12
CA GLY A 125 4.38 -12.66 9.78
C GLY A 125 3.10 -11.86 9.48
N HIS A 126 2.69 -10.92 10.34
CA HIS A 126 1.51 -10.09 10.17
C HIS A 126 1.82 -8.60 10.23
N LEU A 127 0.89 -7.80 9.72
CA LEU A 127 0.93 -6.35 9.78
C LEU A 127 -0.32 -5.81 10.47
N PHE A 128 -0.17 -4.69 11.17
CA PHE A 128 -1.29 -3.88 11.63
C PHE A 128 -1.45 -2.69 10.69
N VAL A 129 -2.63 -2.55 10.10
CA VAL A 129 -2.89 -1.53 9.09
C VAL A 129 -4.10 -0.68 9.45
N LEU A 130 -4.04 0.61 9.13
CA LEU A 130 -5.15 1.54 9.30
C LEU A 130 -5.43 2.31 8.01
N GLY A 131 -6.69 2.70 7.83
CA GLY A 131 -7.05 3.69 6.83
C GLY A 131 -6.65 5.09 7.30
N ASP A 132 -6.29 5.98 6.39
CA ASP A 132 -5.98 7.38 6.70
C ASP A 132 -7.24 8.15 7.15
N ASN A 133 -8.41 7.73 6.67
CA ASN A 133 -9.72 8.17 7.15
C ASN A 133 -10.13 7.36 8.39
N ARG A 134 -9.48 7.59 9.51
CA ARG A 134 -9.55 6.82 10.76
C ARG A 134 -10.95 6.41 11.18
N ASN A 135 -11.90 7.32 11.09
CA ASN A 135 -13.26 7.13 11.58
C ASN A 135 -14.24 6.62 10.51
N ARG A 136 -13.75 6.33 9.29
CA ARG A 136 -14.51 5.79 8.15
C ARG A 136 -13.74 4.71 7.42
N SER A 137 -13.08 3.86 8.16
CA SER A 137 -12.26 2.76 7.63
C SER A 137 -12.52 1.51 8.45
N SER A 138 -12.94 0.43 7.79
CA SER A 138 -12.83 -0.90 8.34
C SER A 138 -11.41 -1.40 8.12
N ASP A 139 -10.69 -1.65 9.20
CA ASP A 139 -9.27 -1.98 9.19
C ASP A 139 -8.85 -2.79 10.44
N SER A 140 -7.56 -2.90 10.71
CA SER A 140 -7.05 -3.80 11.75
C SER A 140 -7.62 -3.58 13.15
N HIS A 141 -8.12 -2.38 13.46
CA HIS A 141 -8.75 -2.14 14.76
C HIS A 141 -10.09 -2.89 14.93
N GLU A 142 -10.73 -3.30 13.83
CA GLU A 142 -12.00 -4.03 13.83
C GLU A 142 -11.80 -5.54 13.60
N TRP A 143 -11.01 -5.93 12.58
CA TRP A 143 -10.89 -7.31 12.13
C TRP A 143 -9.51 -7.94 12.36
N GLY A 144 -8.53 -7.21 12.94
CA GLY A 144 -7.25 -7.75 13.35
C GLY A 144 -6.13 -7.57 12.32
N PHE A 145 -5.23 -8.55 12.22
CA PHE A 145 -3.96 -8.42 11.52
C PHE A 145 -4.02 -8.94 10.07
N VAL A 146 -3.18 -8.37 9.21
CA VAL A 146 -3.04 -8.77 7.80
C VAL A 146 -1.85 -9.72 7.68
N PRO A 147 -2.04 -10.97 7.22
CA PRO A 147 -0.91 -11.84 6.92
C PRO A 147 -0.03 -11.24 5.81
N LEU A 148 1.28 -11.29 5.95
CA LEU A 148 2.22 -10.80 4.93
C LEU A 148 2.00 -11.47 3.57
N GLU A 149 1.64 -12.75 3.57
CA GLU A 149 1.36 -13.53 2.37
C GLU A 149 0.12 -13.05 1.59
N SER A 150 -0.81 -12.35 2.26
CA SER A 150 -2.00 -11.78 1.60
C SER A 150 -1.72 -10.44 0.92
N VAL A 151 -0.51 -9.87 1.10
CA VAL A 151 -0.15 -8.59 0.51
C VAL A 151 0.18 -8.74 -0.97
N ILE A 152 -0.59 -8.06 -1.82
CA ILE A 152 -0.44 -8.05 -3.27
C ILE A 152 0.75 -7.16 -3.69
N GLY A 153 0.90 -6.00 -3.02
CA GLY A 153 2.01 -5.09 -3.33
C GLY A 153 1.92 -3.74 -2.63
N LYS A 154 2.93 -2.91 -2.92
CA LYS A 154 3.10 -1.57 -2.37
C LYS A 154 2.66 -0.51 -3.39
N ALA A 155 1.78 0.39 -2.98
CA ALA A 155 1.42 1.56 -3.77
C ALA A 155 2.60 2.55 -3.85
N LEU A 156 2.93 2.99 -5.06
CA LEU A 156 4.07 3.88 -5.32
C LEU A 156 3.64 5.31 -5.57
N VAL A 157 2.66 5.49 -6.44
CA VAL A 157 2.27 6.81 -6.97
C VAL A 157 0.81 6.81 -7.40
N VAL A 158 0.13 7.94 -7.16
CA VAL A 158 -1.10 8.29 -7.88
C VAL A 158 -0.67 8.86 -9.22
N TYR A 159 -1.08 8.24 -10.34
CA TYR A 159 -0.69 8.70 -11.66
C TYR A 159 -1.85 9.30 -12.47
N TRP A 160 -3.07 9.17 -11.98
CA TRP A 160 -4.26 9.78 -12.56
C TRP A 160 -5.31 10.08 -11.47
N PRO A 161 -6.07 11.18 -11.54
CA PRO A 161 -5.97 12.25 -12.53
C PRO A 161 -4.65 13.04 -12.42
N LEU A 162 -4.26 13.73 -13.51
CA LEU A 162 -2.96 14.40 -13.61
C LEU A 162 -2.77 15.50 -12.54
N GLU A 163 -3.86 16.13 -12.12
CA GLU A 163 -3.90 17.18 -11.09
C GLU A 163 -3.58 16.64 -9.68
N GLU A 164 -3.71 15.31 -9.49
CA GLU A 164 -3.52 14.64 -8.21
C GLU A 164 -2.27 13.76 -8.18
N ILE A 165 -1.38 13.89 -9.16
CA ILE A 165 -0.11 13.11 -9.19
C ILE A 165 0.66 13.38 -7.91
N LYS A 166 0.95 12.33 -7.17
CA LYS A 166 1.74 12.37 -5.94
C LYS A 166 2.41 11.04 -5.64
N ASN A 167 3.57 11.12 -5.02
CA ASN A 167 4.27 9.96 -4.51
C ASN A 167 3.59 9.48 -3.21
N LEU A 168 3.44 8.16 -3.08
CA LEU A 168 2.87 7.50 -1.89
C LEU A 168 3.97 6.91 -0.98
N VAL A 169 5.24 7.17 -1.29
CA VAL A 169 6.33 6.75 -0.41
C VAL A 169 6.17 7.43 0.94
N ALA A 170 6.17 6.61 1.99
CA ALA A 170 5.91 7.06 3.34
C ALA A 170 6.91 8.12 3.81
N PRO A 171 6.44 9.22 4.40
CA PRO A 171 7.31 10.03 5.24
C PRO A 171 7.74 9.20 6.45
N THR A 172 8.92 9.49 7.00
CA THR A 172 9.35 8.91 8.29
C THR A 172 8.33 9.28 9.35
N ILE A 173 7.51 8.32 9.79
CA ILE A 173 6.36 8.56 10.65
C ILE A 173 6.60 8.24 12.13
N VAL A 174 7.68 7.53 12.44
CA VAL A 174 8.04 7.23 13.84
C VAL A 174 8.93 8.36 14.36
N ARG A 175 8.40 9.12 15.30
CA ARG A 175 9.20 10.11 16.03
C ARG A 175 9.97 9.34 17.09
N ALA A 176 11.30 9.29 16.97
CA ALA A 176 12.14 8.75 18.03
C ALA A 176 11.79 9.45 19.36
N ALA A 177 11.52 8.67 20.39
CA ALA A 177 11.24 9.20 21.73
C ALA A 177 12.52 9.71 22.43
N ASN A 178 13.34 10.48 21.72
CA ASN A 178 14.55 11.12 22.24
C ASN A 178 14.68 12.51 21.64
N GLY A 179 13.96 13.45 22.20
CA GLY A 179 14.36 14.85 22.26
C GLY A 179 14.80 15.13 23.69
N PRO A 180 15.81 15.97 23.89
CA PRO A 180 16.37 16.28 25.21
C PRO A 180 15.35 16.82 26.17
#